data_e142d6e9c1061611919c4245f0d9d253
#
_entry.id   e142d6e9c1061611919c4245f0d9d253
#
_cell.length_a   1.000
_cell.length_b   1.000
_cell.length_c   1.000
_cell.angle_alpha   90.00
_cell.angle_beta   90.00
_cell.angle_gamma   90.00
#
_symmetry.space_group_name_H-M   'P 1'
#
loop_
_entity.id
_entity.type
_entity.pdbx_description
1 polymer ?
#
loop_
_entity_poly.entity_id
_entity_poly.type
_entity_poly.pdbx_seq_one_letter_code
_entity_poly.pdbx_strand_id
1 'polypeptide(L)' 'MQDYDQTRIRHELMMDAKSVGIPSGAAEDFIDRSISAATNSLSDRYVITSQDLKRAIAKELKKYHADLAYVYQNRDKII' A
#
# COMPACT_ATOMS: atom_id res chain seq x y z
N MET A 1 -11.19 3.30 16.53
CA MET A 1 -10.51 4.44 15.90
C MET A 1 -9.41 3.95 14.97
N GLN A 2 -9.37 4.47 13.77
CA GLN A 2 -8.35 4.07 12.80
C GLN A 2 -7.11 4.95 12.93
N ASP A 3 -5.97 4.31 12.92
CA ASP A 3 -4.68 4.94 13.18
C ASP A 3 -3.88 5.17 11.90
N TYR A 4 -4.59 5.33 10.79
CA TYR A 4 -3.96 5.49 9.48
C TYR A 4 -4.72 6.51 8.63
N ASP A 5 -4.02 7.06 7.64
CA ASP A 5 -4.58 8.00 6.67
C ASP A 5 -4.44 7.38 5.28
N GLN A 6 -5.57 6.94 4.72
CA GLN A 6 -5.58 6.29 3.41
C GLN A 6 -5.12 7.22 2.29
N THR A 7 -5.45 8.49 2.38
CA THR A 7 -5.03 9.48 1.38
C THR A 7 -3.51 9.60 1.33
N ARG A 8 -2.89 9.64 2.51
CA ARG A 8 -1.43 9.71 2.61
C ARG A 8 -0.79 8.44 2.08
N ILE A 9 -1.32 7.28 2.46
CA ILE A 9 -0.81 5.98 2.02
C ILE A 9 -0.88 5.89 0.49
N ARG A 10 -2.02 6.28 -0.08
CA ARG A 10 -2.20 6.28 -1.53
C ARG A 10 -1.19 7.17 -2.22
N HIS A 11 -0.97 8.35 -1.68
CA HIS A 11 -0.01 9.30 -2.22
C HIS A 11 1.41 8.72 -2.20
N GLU A 12 1.81 8.13 -1.08
CA GLU A 12 3.12 7.50 -0.95
C GLU A 12 3.30 6.36 -1.97
N LEU A 13 2.27 5.54 -2.14
CA LEU A 13 2.30 4.45 -3.11
C LEU A 13 2.40 4.95 -4.54
N MET A 14 1.70 6.04 -4.85
CA MET A 14 1.80 6.63 -6.19
C MET A 14 3.21 7.16 -6.47
N MET A 15 3.84 7.75 -5.47
CA MET A 15 5.22 8.21 -5.61
C MET A 15 6.20 7.05 -5.79
N ASP A 16 6.00 5.98 -5.01
CA ASP A 16 6.84 4.79 -5.12
C ASP A 16 6.64 4.12 -6.48
N ALA A 17 5.41 4.05 -6.98
CA ALA A 17 5.11 3.51 -8.30
C ALA A 17 5.82 4.30 -9.39
N LYS A 18 5.83 5.61 -9.29
CA LYS A 18 6.52 6.46 -10.24
C LYS A 18 8.02 6.19 -10.23
N SER A 19 8.61 5.98 -9.05
CA SER A 19 10.04 5.73 -8.91
C SER A 19 10.45 4.40 -9.54
N VAL A 20 9.56 3.41 -9.62
CA VAL A 20 9.85 2.13 -10.27
C VAL A 20 9.35 2.09 -11.72
N GLY A 21 8.90 3.22 -12.26
CA GLY A 21 8.55 3.34 -13.67
C GLY A 21 7.18 2.84 -14.06
N ILE A 22 6.23 2.78 -13.13
CA ILE A 22 4.88 2.33 -13.42
C ILE A 22 4.03 3.50 -13.90
N PRO A 23 3.33 3.37 -15.05
CA PRO A 23 2.43 4.43 -15.51
C PRO A 23 1.34 4.74 -14.48
N SER A 24 1.02 6.03 -14.31
CA SER A 24 0.10 6.47 -13.27
C SER A 24 -1.29 5.84 -13.37
N GLY A 25 -1.81 5.64 -14.58
CA GLY A 25 -3.12 5.02 -14.77
C GLY A 25 -3.17 3.60 -14.26
N ALA A 26 -2.15 2.79 -14.61
CA ALA A 26 -2.05 1.42 -14.12
C ALA A 26 -1.82 1.39 -12.62
N ALA A 27 -0.96 2.27 -12.11
CA ALA A 27 -0.66 2.35 -10.69
C ALA A 27 -1.89 2.67 -9.87
N GLU A 28 -2.70 3.64 -10.29
CA GLU A 28 -3.94 3.99 -9.60
C GLU A 28 -4.85 2.78 -9.45
N ASP A 29 -5.02 2.02 -10.51
CA ASP A 29 -5.91 0.86 -10.50
C ASP A 29 -5.47 -0.18 -9.48
N PHE A 30 -4.25 -0.67 -9.55
CA PHE A 30 -3.85 -1.74 -8.64
C PHE A 30 -3.57 -1.25 -7.22
N ILE A 31 -3.19 0.01 -7.05
CA ILE A 31 -3.04 0.60 -5.71
C ILE A 31 -4.38 0.66 -5.01
N ASP A 32 -5.42 1.15 -5.70
CA ASP A 32 -6.75 1.22 -5.12
C ASP A 32 -7.30 -0.16 -4.80
N ARG A 33 -7.07 -1.13 -5.65
CA ARG A 33 -7.47 -2.52 -5.41
C ARG A 33 -6.73 -3.11 -4.21
N SER A 34 -5.44 -2.83 -4.10
CA SER A 34 -4.64 -3.33 -2.98
C SER A 34 -5.07 -2.73 -1.65
N ILE A 35 -5.35 -1.44 -1.63
CA ILE A 35 -5.83 -0.77 -0.42
C ILE A 35 -7.19 -1.33 -0.01
N SER A 36 -8.10 -1.50 -0.97
CA SER A 36 -9.43 -2.07 -0.69
C SER A 36 -9.33 -3.49 -0.15
N ALA A 37 -8.52 -4.33 -0.78
CA ALA A 37 -8.34 -5.71 -0.34
C ALA A 37 -7.71 -5.77 1.05
N ALA A 38 -6.72 -4.93 1.31
CA ALA A 38 -6.07 -4.88 2.62
C ALA A 38 -7.06 -4.42 3.70
N THR A 39 -7.83 -3.38 3.41
CA THR A 39 -8.83 -2.86 4.35
C THR A 39 -9.88 -3.93 4.64
N ASN A 40 -10.35 -4.64 3.62
CA ASN A 40 -11.32 -5.71 3.81
C ASN A 40 -10.77 -6.86 4.66
N SER A 41 -9.50 -7.21 4.48
CA SER A 41 -8.89 -8.30 5.23
C SER A 41 -8.74 -7.95 6.72
N LEU A 42 -8.75 -6.67 7.06
CA LEU A 42 -8.60 -6.20 8.44
C LEU A 42 -9.92 -5.70 9.03
N SER A 43 -11.02 -5.86 8.30
CA SER A 43 -12.32 -5.25 8.67
C SER A 43 -12.90 -5.78 9.97
N ASP A 44 -12.54 -6.99 10.38
CA ASP A 44 -13.04 -7.61 11.63
C ASP A 44 -12.16 -7.31 12.85
N ARG A 45 -11.14 -6.48 12.70
CA ARG A 45 -10.27 -6.10 13.80
C ARG A 45 -10.77 -4.82 14.47
N TYR A 46 -10.69 -4.78 15.79
CA TYR A 46 -11.07 -3.59 16.57
C TYR A 46 -10.09 -2.44 16.34
N VAL A 47 -8.81 -2.77 16.29
CA VAL A 47 -7.77 -1.76 16.13
C VAL A 47 -6.91 -2.14 14.93
N ILE A 48 -6.76 -1.20 14.02
CA ILE A 48 -5.90 -1.35 12.86
C ILE A 48 -4.80 -0.30 12.99
N THR A 49 -3.56 -0.74 13.15
CA THR A 49 -2.43 0.17 13.19
C THR A 49 -1.96 0.49 11.77
N SER A 50 -1.22 1.58 11.62
CA SER A 50 -0.61 1.92 10.32
C SER A 50 0.27 0.79 9.81
N GLN A 51 0.97 0.11 10.72
CA GLN A 51 1.86 -0.98 10.36
C GLN A 51 1.09 -2.21 9.88
N ASP A 52 -0.03 -2.53 10.52
CA ASP A 52 -0.88 -3.64 10.08
C ASP A 52 -1.39 -3.40 8.67
N LEU A 53 -1.88 -2.19 8.42
CA LEU A 53 -2.38 -1.82 7.11
C LEU A 53 -1.26 -1.86 6.06
N LYS A 54 -0.10 -1.34 6.40
CA LYS A 54 1.05 -1.32 5.50
C LYS A 54 1.46 -2.73 5.09
N ARG A 55 1.51 -3.67 6.03
CA ARG A 55 1.82 -5.07 5.75
C ARG A 55 0.78 -5.71 4.83
N ALA A 56 -0.50 -5.45 5.11
CA ALA A 56 -1.58 -6.00 4.31
C ALA A 56 -1.56 -5.46 2.88
N ILE A 57 -1.32 -4.17 2.73
CA ILE A 57 -1.20 -3.54 1.42
C ILE A 57 -0.01 -4.12 0.65
N ALA A 58 1.14 -4.25 1.31
CA ALA A 58 2.33 -4.80 0.66
C ALA A 58 2.09 -6.23 0.18
N LYS A 59 1.38 -7.03 0.96
CA LYS A 59 1.03 -8.39 0.58
C LYS A 59 0.16 -8.41 -0.67
N GLU A 60 -0.81 -7.51 -0.76
CA GLU A 60 -1.67 -7.42 -1.94
C GLU A 60 -0.90 -6.88 -3.15
N LEU A 61 -0.07 -5.86 -2.94
CA LEU A 61 0.75 -5.29 -4.02
C LEU A 61 1.67 -6.33 -4.65
N LYS A 62 2.19 -7.25 -3.85
CA LYS A 62 3.09 -8.28 -4.34
C LYS A 62 2.45 -9.14 -5.43
N LYS A 63 1.13 -9.26 -5.42
CA LYS A 63 0.38 -10.00 -6.43
C LYS A 63 0.35 -9.26 -7.78
N TYR A 64 0.45 -7.94 -7.75
CA TYR A 64 0.38 -7.11 -8.95
C TYR A 64 1.76 -6.68 -9.43
N HIS A 65 2.64 -6.28 -8.49
CA HIS A 65 3.94 -5.74 -8.84
C HIS A 65 4.89 -5.92 -7.65
N ALA A 66 5.74 -6.93 -7.73
CA ALA A 66 6.61 -7.29 -6.61
C ALA A 66 7.63 -6.18 -6.28
N ASP A 67 8.15 -5.51 -7.30
CA ASP A 67 9.13 -4.43 -7.09
C ASP A 67 8.53 -3.27 -6.30
N LEU A 68 7.29 -2.91 -6.62
CA LEU A 68 6.61 -1.85 -5.88
C LEU A 68 6.36 -2.26 -4.44
N ALA A 69 5.93 -3.50 -4.22
CA ALA A 69 5.73 -4.03 -2.87
C ALA A 69 7.01 -3.97 -2.06
N TYR A 70 8.12 -4.33 -2.68
CA TYR A 70 9.43 -4.29 -2.03
C TYR A 70 9.82 -2.86 -1.64
N VAL A 71 9.70 -1.93 -2.57
CA VAL A 71 10.02 -0.52 -2.30
C VAL A 71 9.16 0.03 -1.17
N TYR A 72 7.87 -0.25 -1.22
CA TYR A 72 6.93 0.22 -0.21
C TYR A 72 7.25 -0.35 1.17
N GLN A 73 7.52 -1.65 1.27
CA GLN A 73 7.86 -2.30 2.54
C GLN A 73 9.15 -1.75 3.15
N ASN A 74 10.09 -1.38 2.31
CA ASN A 74 11.41 -0.94 2.77
C ASN A 74 11.55 0.58 2.79
N ARG A 75 10.46 1.30 2.58
CA ARG A 75 10.47 2.76 2.54
C ARG A 75 11.09 3.37 3.80
N ASP A 76 10.72 2.85 4.96
CA ASP A 76 11.19 3.36 6.23
C ASP A 76 12.62 2.91 6.56
N LYS A 77 13.12 1.93 5.83
CA LYS A 77 14.47 1.36 6.03
C LYS A 77 15.49 1.97 5.11
N ILE A 78 15.04 2.71 4.09
CA ILE A 78 15.91 3.40 3.15
C ILE A 78 16.20 4.77 3.73
N ILE A 79 17.40 4.95 4.11
CA ILE A 79 17.85 6.20 4.73
C ILE A 79 18.78 6.94 3.79
#